data_6317ac6a8a60b789657d74745d62c73b
#
_entry.id   6317ac6a8a60b789657d74745d62c73b
#
_cell.length_a   1.000
_cell.length_b   1.000
_cell.length_c   1.000
_cell.angle_alpha   90.00
_cell.angle_beta   90.00
_cell.angle_gamma   90.00
#
_symmetry.space_group_name_H-M   'P 1'
#
loop_
_entity.id
_entity.type
_entity.pdbx_description
1 polymer ?
#
loop_
_entity_poly.entity_id
_entity_poly.type
_entity_poly.pdbx_seq_one_letter_code
_entity_poly.pdbx_strand_id
1 'polypeptide(L)'
;PIPDTDISFICVGTPEVEGGSPDLSMVQSACQSLGRSLIDKNSYHVVAMKSTVPPGTTEGLVIPTVLKHSLRERDKIGFCMNPEFLREGLAIEDFMHPDRIVIGCNDPRSGEMAESAYEGIKAPVIRTEIKSAEMIKYASNAFLATKISFANEIGNLCKRLGIDVYEVMGGVGMDHRINPHFLNAGAGFGGSCFPKDLSALIHLAEGLGEEPLILRSVQEVNERQPMRILKLLEEKIGSLEGKRIAVLGLAFKNDTDDVRQSRSVPVIRGLKERGAKVAAYDPRANDNMKRLIPDIEYCSTAADALKDADACLVMTEWPEFGLLDEEFDLMRNRVIIEGRRMLSCRDKEGICW
;
A
#
# COMPACT_ATOMS: atom_id res chain seq x y z
N PRO A 1 26.52 -21.27 -1.01
CA PRO A 1 25.11 -21.58 -0.96
C PRO A 1 24.48 -21.72 -2.35
N ILE A 2 24.67 -20.75 -3.31
CA ILE A 2 24.06 -20.88 -4.65
C ILE A 2 24.46 -22.15 -5.42
N PRO A 3 25.69 -22.65 -5.34
CA PRO A 3 26.04 -23.93 -5.95
C PRO A 3 25.16 -25.11 -5.45
N ASP A 4 24.65 -25.03 -4.23
CA ASP A 4 23.91 -26.09 -3.56
C ASP A 4 22.37 -25.91 -3.62
N THR A 5 21.90 -24.89 -4.34
CA THR A 5 20.46 -24.58 -4.48
C THR A 5 20.00 -24.70 -5.92
N ASP A 6 18.74 -25.05 -6.16
CA ASP A 6 18.17 -25.21 -7.49
C ASP A 6 17.42 -23.97 -7.99
N ILE A 7 16.98 -23.11 -7.07
CA ILE A 7 16.24 -21.89 -7.35
C ILE A 7 16.73 -20.74 -6.47
N SER A 8 16.75 -19.54 -7.01
CA SER A 8 17.01 -18.29 -6.29
C SER A 8 15.89 -17.28 -6.53
N PHE A 9 15.31 -16.75 -5.45
CA PHE A 9 14.32 -15.70 -5.51
C PHE A 9 14.96 -14.33 -5.32
N ILE A 10 14.70 -13.39 -6.23
CA ILE A 10 15.11 -11.99 -6.11
C ILE A 10 13.98 -11.23 -5.41
N CYS A 11 14.22 -10.84 -4.15
CA CYS A 11 13.24 -10.21 -3.25
C CYS A 11 13.75 -8.83 -2.76
N VAL A 12 14.36 -8.04 -3.64
CA VAL A 12 14.91 -6.72 -3.28
C VAL A 12 13.90 -5.60 -3.45
N GLY A 13 14.12 -4.46 -2.78
CA GLY A 13 13.24 -3.30 -2.91
C GLY A 13 13.26 -2.68 -4.31
N THR A 14 12.13 -2.09 -4.69
CA THR A 14 11.95 -1.33 -5.94
C THR A 14 11.28 0.01 -5.59
N PRO A 15 12.01 0.94 -4.90
CA PRO A 15 11.43 2.21 -4.49
C PRO A 15 11.09 3.08 -5.70
N GLU A 16 10.17 4.02 -5.51
CA GLU A 16 9.83 5.02 -6.52
C GLU A 16 10.90 6.10 -6.57
N VAL A 17 11.28 6.53 -7.77
CA VAL A 17 12.09 7.73 -7.99
C VAL A 17 11.21 8.90 -8.43
N GLU A 18 11.78 10.10 -8.46
CA GLU A 18 11.10 11.29 -8.96
C GLU A 18 10.58 11.03 -10.40
N GLY A 19 9.30 11.33 -10.63
CA GLY A 19 8.62 11.04 -11.90
C GLY A 19 7.83 9.72 -11.93
N GLY A 20 7.77 8.97 -10.82
CA GLY A 20 6.87 7.82 -10.67
C GLY A 20 7.42 6.49 -11.18
N SER A 21 8.63 6.46 -11.77
CA SER A 21 9.24 5.20 -12.20
C SER A 21 9.87 4.45 -11.02
N PRO A 22 9.95 3.10 -11.05
CA PRO A 22 10.66 2.35 -10.02
C PRO A 22 12.18 2.40 -10.22
N ASP A 23 12.93 2.52 -9.13
CA ASP A 23 14.37 2.31 -9.12
C ASP A 23 14.69 0.81 -9.17
N LEU A 24 15.28 0.37 -10.26
CA LEU A 24 15.68 -1.02 -10.50
C LEU A 24 17.16 -1.29 -10.19
N SER A 25 17.88 -0.34 -9.58
CA SER A 25 19.33 -0.47 -9.28
C SER A 25 19.61 -1.65 -8.35
N MET A 26 18.77 -1.87 -7.33
CA MET A 26 18.90 -3.03 -6.43
C MET A 26 18.65 -4.35 -7.18
N VAL A 27 17.67 -4.39 -8.09
CA VAL A 27 17.41 -5.57 -8.94
C VAL A 27 18.62 -5.86 -9.81
N GLN A 28 19.16 -4.84 -10.46
CA GLN A 28 20.35 -4.98 -11.31
C GLN A 28 21.56 -5.49 -10.53
N SER A 29 21.81 -4.94 -9.34
CA SER A 29 22.90 -5.36 -8.45
C SER A 29 22.74 -6.82 -7.98
N ALA A 30 21.53 -7.21 -7.60
CA ALA A 30 21.21 -8.58 -7.21
C ALA A 30 21.44 -9.56 -8.39
N CYS A 31 20.98 -9.20 -9.60
CA CYS A 31 21.20 -9.99 -10.80
C CYS A 31 22.69 -10.16 -11.14
N GLN A 32 23.50 -9.10 -11.01
CA GLN A 32 24.95 -9.16 -11.23
C GLN A 32 25.62 -10.10 -10.21
N SER A 33 25.27 -9.98 -8.95
CA SER A 33 25.83 -10.82 -7.88
C SER A 33 25.44 -12.28 -8.03
N LEU A 34 24.17 -12.55 -8.35
CA LEU A 34 23.65 -13.88 -8.63
C LEU A 34 24.34 -14.48 -9.86
N GLY A 35 24.46 -13.73 -10.96
CA GLY A 35 25.15 -14.19 -12.15
C GLY A 35 26.58 -14.64 -11.85
N ARG A 36 27.37 -13.82 -11.15
CA ARG A 36 28.72 -14.20 -10.73
C ARG A 36 28.78 -15.47 -9.90
N SER A 37 27.79 -15.67 -9.01
CA SER A 37 27.71 -16.86 -8.16
C SER A 37 27.30 -18.12 -8.92
N LEU A 38 26.81 -18.00 -10.15
CA LEU A 38 26.41 -19.13 -11.01
C LEU A 38 27.53 -19.58 -11.96
N ILE A 39 28.68 -18.90 -12.03
CA ILE A 39 29.77 -19.21 -12.98
C ILE A 39 30.18 -20.70 -12.89
N ASP A 40 30.46 -21.17 -11.69
CA ASP A 40 30.97 -22.53 -11.44
C ASP A 40 29.87 -23.57 -11.22
N LYS A 41 28.60 -23.19 -11.37
CA LYS A 41 27.48 -24.13 -11.17
C LYS A 41 27.26 -24.97 -12.43
N ASN A 42 27.38 -26.30 -12.31
CA ASN A 42 27.21 -27.23 -13.42
C ASN A 42 25.75 -27.63 -13.69
N SER A 43 24.91 -27.66 -12.64
CA SER A 43 23.49 -28.03 -12.76
C SER A 43 22.65 -26.87 -13.26
N TYR A 44 21.44 -27.20 -13.72
CA TYR A 44 20.42 -26.20 -14.07
C TYR A 44 20.00 -25.39 -12.83
N HIS A 45 19.74 -24.11 -13.00
CA HIS A 45 19.33 -23.23 -11.92
C HIS A 45 18.21 -22.28 -12.37
N VAL A 46 17.20 -22.08 -11.52
CA VAL A 46 16.12 -21.13 -11.81
C VAL A 46 16.35 -19.82 -11.08
N VAL A 47 16.24 -18.72 -11.77
CA VAL A 47 16.19 -17.36 -11.24
C VAL A 47 14.76 -16.88 -11.28
N ALA A 48 14.14 -16.75 -10.10
CA ALA A 48 12.77 -16.28 -9.94
C ALA A 48 12.74 -14.83 -9.46
N MET A 49 12.19 -13.93 -10.29
CA MET A 49 11.90 -12.56 -9.90
C MET A 49 10.66 -12.55 -8.99
N LYS A 50 10.82 -12.15 -7.74
CA LYS A 50 9.74 -12.07 -6.74
C LYS A 50 9.27 -10.64 -6.51
N SER A 51 10.20 -9.67 -6.54
CA SER A 51 9.88 -8.27 -6.35
C SER A 51 8.95 -7.75 -7.44
N THR A 52 8.10 -6.80 -7.08
CA THR A 52 7.21 -6.13 -8.02
C THR A 52 8.01 -5.23 -8.95
N VAL A 53 8.02 -5.56 -10.24
CA VAL A 53 8.73 -4.83 -11.30
C VAL A 53 7.81 -4.57 -12.48
N PRO A 54 8.00 -3.46 -13.23
CA PRO A 54 7.21 -3.17 -14.43
C PRO A 54 7.25 -4.29 -15.46
N PRO A 55 6.15 -4.52 -16.18
CA PRO A 55 6.10 -5.47 -17.30
C PRO A 55 7.24 -5.30 -18.30
N GLY A 56 7.93 -6.40 -18.58
CA GLY A 56 9.11 -6.44 -19.44
C GLY A 56 10.45 -6.34 -18.70
N THR A 57 10.46 -6.06 -17.40
CA THR A 57 11.71 -5.93 -16.62
C THR A 57 12.47 -7.24 -16.53
N THR A 58 11.79 -8.36 -16.27
CA THR A 58 12.46 -9.66 -16.16
C THR A 58 13.15 -10.02 -17.47
N GLU A 59 12.49 -9.81 -18.60
CA GLU A 59 13.07 -10.11 -19.91
C GLU A 59 14.13 -9.08 -20.35
N GLY A 60 13.89 -7.78 -20.10
CA GLY A 60 14.75 -6.69 -20.56
C GLY A 60 15.95 -6.39 -19.66
N LEU A 61 15.86 -6.70 -18.37
CA LEU A 61 16.91 -6.39 -17.40
C LEU A 61 17.47 -7.65 -16.70
N VAL A 62 16.59 -8.48 -16.10
CA VAL A 62 17.04 -9.60 -15.26
C VAL A 62 17.75 -10.65 -16.08
N ILE A 63 17.11 -11.15 -17.13
CA ILE A 63 17.68 -12.20 -18.01
C ILE A 63 19.04 -11.79 -18.59
N PRO A 64 19.16 -10.64 -19.31
CA PRO A 64 20.44 -10.26 -19.93
C PRO A 64 21.51 -9.99 -18.88
N THR A 65 21.16 -9.42 -17.72
CA THR A 65 22.15 -9.15 -16.66
C THR A 65 22.71 -10.43 -16.06
N VAL A 66 21.85 -11.39 -15.71
CA VAL A 66 22.28 -12.68 -15.13
C VAL A 66 23.12 -13.45 -16.15
N LEU A 67 22.69 -13.58 -17.40
CA LEU A 67 23.44 -14.29 -18.45
C LEU A 67 24.80 -13.67 -18.69
N LYS A 68 24.89 -12.34 -18.80
CA LYS A 68 26.15 -11.62 -18.96
C LYS A 68 27.16 -11.91 -17.84
N HIS A 69 26.70 -12.01 -16.59
CA HIS A 69 27.60 -12.17 -15.44
C HIS A 69 27.85 -13.62 -15.05
N SER A 70 26.98 -14.56 -15.47
CA SER A 70 27.17 -15.99 -15.21
C SER A 70 28.08 -16.66 -16.23
N LEU A 71 28.30 -16.05 -17.40
CA LEU A 71 29.03 -16.63 -18.53
C LEU A 71 28.47 -18.01 -18.96
N ARG A 72 27.20 -18.27 -18.63
CA ARG A 72 26.53 -19.55 -18.92
C ARG A 72 25.59 -19.44 -20.11
N GLU A 73 25.38 -20.55 -20.77
CA GLU A 73 24.42 -20.65 -21.88
C GLU A 73 22.98 -20.51 -21.36
N ARG A 74 22.10 -19.98 -22.21
CA ARG A 74 20.69 -19.69 -21.89
C ARG A 74 19.91 -20.95 -21.45
N ASP A 75 20.24 -22.13 -21.98
CA ASP A 75 19.61 -23.41 -21.66
C ASP A 75 19.99 -23.98 -20.29
N LYS A 76 21.00 -23.42 -19.64
CA LYS A 76 21.46 -23.81 -18.28
C LYS A 76 20.83 -23.02 -17.16
N ILE A 77 20.12 -21.92 -17.47
CA ILE A 77 19.48 -21.06 -16.49
C ILE A 77 18.04 -20.83 -16.91
N GLY A 78 17.09 -21.25 -16.03
CA GLY A 78 15.68 -20.93 -16.14
C GLY A 78 15.37 -19.56 -15.55
N PHE A 79 14.35 -18.92 -16.08
CA PHE A 79 13.88 -17.63 -15.54
C PHE A 79 12.37 -17.65 -15.39
N CYS A 80 11.90 -17.11 -14.27
CA CYS A 80 10.48 -16.91 -14.06
C CYS A 80 10.20 -15.62 -13.28
N MET A 81 8.99 -15.11 -13.45
CA MET A 81 8.38 -14.10 -12.61
C MET A 81 7.38 -14.78 -11.69
N ASN A 82 7.54 -14.59 -10.39
CA ASN A 82 6.66 -15.14 -9.37
C ASN A 82 6.26 -14.02 -8.38
N PRO A 83 5.33 -13.15 -8.74
CA PRO A 83 4.94 -12.04 -7.91
C PRO A 83 4.33 -12.51 -6.58
N GLU A 84 4.45 -11.67 -5.55
CA GLU A 84 3.78 -11.87 -4.26
C GLU A 84 2.48 -11.05 -4.18
N PHE A 85 1.54 -11.46 -3.34
CA PHE A 85 0.28 -10.76 -3.07
C PHE A 85 0.06 -10.62 -1.55
N LEU A 86 1.15 -10.40 -0.82
CA LEU A 86 1.18 -10.37 0.63
C LEU A 86 0.75 -9.00 1.16
N ARG A 87 -0.03 -9.02 2.24
CA ARG A 87 -0.37 -7.81 2.99
C ARG A 87 0.63 -7.61 4.11
N GLU A 88 1.16 -6.42 4.23
CA GLU A 88 2.00 -6.04 5.37
C GLU A 88 1.23 -6.26 6.69
N GLY A 89 1.92 -6.81 7.70
CA GLY A 89 1.30 -7.25 8.96
C GLY A 89 0.65 -8.64 8.93
N LEU A 90 0.28 -9.17 7.73
CA LEU A 90 -0.36 -10.49 7.55
C LEU A 90 0.41 -11.38 6.56
N ALA A 91 1.68 -11.07 6.27
CA ALA A 91 2.44 -11.70 5.19
C ALA A 91 2.60 -13.22 5.34
N ILE A 92 2.75 -13.73 6.57
CA ILE A 92 2.87 -15.19 6.82
C ILE A 92 1.55 -15.88 6.52
N GLU A 93 0.44 -15.32 6.99
CA GLU A 93 -0.90 -15.87 6.75
C GLU A 93 -1.23 -15.89 5.25
N ASP A 94 -1.00 -14.76 4.56
CA ASP A 94 -1.23 -14.64 3.11
C ASP A 94 -0.31 -15.58 2.29
N PHE A 95 0.91 -15.87 2.79
CA PHE A 95 1.81 -16.80 2.12
C PHE A 95 1.38 -18.25 2.30
N MET A 96 0.90 -18.61 3.48
CA MET A 96 0.46 -19.99 3.79
C MET A 96 -0.92 -20.31 3.21
N HIS A 97 -1.78 -19.27 3.03
CA HIS A 97 -3.15 -19.39 2.52
C HIS A 97 -3.41 -18.40 1.38
N PRO A 98 -2.65 -18.47 0.27
CA PRO A 98 -2.80 -17.51 -0.82
C PRO A 98 -4.07 -17.79 -1.65
N ASP A 99 -4.73 -16.74 -2.11
CA ASP A 99 -5.85 -16.86 -3.08
C ASP A 99 -5.38 -17.53 -4.38
N ARG A 100 -4.14 -17.32 -4.77
CA ARG A 100 -3.52 -17.84 -5.98
C ARG A 100 -2.00 -17.73 -5.94
N ILE A 101 -1.33 -18.60 -6.69
CA ILE A 101 0.10 -18.52 -7.00
C ILE A 101 0.23 -18.21 -8.50
N VAL A 102 1.00 -17.16 -8.85
CA VAL A 102 1.23 -16.77 -10.25
C VAL A 102 2.70 -17.07 -10.59
N ILE A 103 2.91 -17.80 -11.69
CA ILE A 103 4.24 -18.14 -12.20
C ILE A 103 4.28 -17.84 -13.69
N GLY A 104 5.00 -16.77 -14.04
CA GLY A 104 5.32 -16.42 -15.42
C GLY A 104 6.64 -17.06 -15.84
N CYS A 105 6.65 -17.85 -16.90
CA CYS A 105 7.86 -18.50 -17.41
C CYS A 105 7.80 -18.67 -18.92
N ASN A 106 8.98 -18.74 -19.55
CA ASN A 106 9.11 -18.96 -20.98
C ASN A 106 9.43 -20.41 -21.35
N ASP A 107 9.66 -21.27 -20.36
CA ASP A 107 9.87 -22.69 -20.54
C ASP A 107 9.20 -23.51 -19.43
N PRO A 108 8.71 -24.72 -19.71
CA PRO A 108 8.01 -25.57 -18.73
C PRO A 108 8.85 -25.92 -17.53
N ARG A 109 10.15 -26.19 -17.70
CA ARG A 109 11.05 -26.67 -16.64
C ARG A 109 11.23 -25.62 -15.54
N SER A 110 11.46 -24.35 -15.92
CA SER A 110 11.58 -23.27 -14.94
C SER A 110 10.27 -23.04 -14.19
N GLY A 111 9.13 -23.16 -14.87
CA GLY A 111 7.81 -23.08 -14.25
C GLY A 111 7.54 -24.19 -13.24
N GLU A 112 7.88 -25.45 -13.57
CA GLU A 112 7.74 -26.61 -12.68
C GLU A 112 8.62 -26.48 -11.43
N MET A 113 9.86 -26.06 -11.61
CA MET A 113 10.77 -25.85 -10.49
C MET A 113 10.31 -24.69 -9.58
N ALA A 114 9.78 -23.60 -10.14
CA ALA A 114 9.22 -22.52 -9.34
C ALA A 114 7.97 -22.97 -8.58
N GLU A 115 7.11 -23.79 -9.18
CA GLU A 115 5.93 -24.35 -8.54
C GLU A 115 6.28 -25.32 -7.41
N SER A 116 7.33 -26.12 -7.55
CA SER A 116 7.76 -27.06 -6.50
C SER A 116 8.14 -26.36 -5.19
N ALA A 117 8.53 -25.08 -5.23
CA ALA A 117 8.80 -24.29 -4.02
C ALA A 117 7.52 -24.02 -3.18
N TYR A 118 6.34 -24.30 -3.74
CA TYR A 118 5.03 -24.16 -3.09
C TYR A 118 4.40 -25.50 -2.75
N GLU A 119 5.18 -26.58 -2.76
CA GLU A 119 4.67 -27.89 -2.38
C GLU A 119 4.06 -27.87 -0.97
N GLY A 120 2.83 -28.36 -0.83
CA GLY A 120 2.07 -28.33 0.42
C GLY A 120 1.17 -27.10 0.58
N ILE A 121 1.32 -26.05 -0.20
CA ILE A 121 0.42 -24.89 -0.19
C ILE A 121 -0.76 -25.15 -1.15
N LYS A 122 -1.98 -25.11 -0.62
CA LYS A 122 -3.20 -25.39 -1.39
C LYS A 122 -3.75 -24.10 -1.96
N ALA A 123 -3.41 -23.79 -3.21
CA ALA A 123 -3.96 -22.66 -3.95
C ALA A 123 -3.99 -22.93 -5.47
N PRO A 124 -4.87 -22.29 -6.23
CA PRO A 124 -4.79 -22.33 -7.69
C PRO A 124 -3.45 -21.77 -8.18
N VAL A 125 -2.78 -22.49 -9.07
CA VAL A 125 -1.54 -22.04 -9.74
C VAL A 125 -1.88 -21.55 -11.13
N ILE A 126 -1.53 -20.30 -11.42
CA ILE A 126 -1.67 -19.68 -12.73
C ILE A 126 -0.30 -19.66 -13.40
N ARG A 127 -0.12 -20.51 -14.43
CA ARG A 127 1.05 -20.46 -15.30
C ARG A 127 0.77 -19.57 -16.49
N THR A 128 1.68 -18.65 -16.78
CA THR A 128 1.56 -17.66 -17.84
C THR A 128 2.93 -17.21 -18.36
N GLU A 129 2.96 -16.26 -19.30
CA GLU A 129 4.19 -15.62 -19.74
C GLU A 129 4.73 -14.66 -18.67
N ILE A 130 6.04 -14.38 -18.71
CA ILE A 130 6.73 -13.52 -17.74
C ILE A 130 6.08 -12.13 -17.65
N LYS A 131 5.91 -11.46 -18.80
CA LYS A 131 5.27 -10.12 -18.85
C LYS A 131 3.83 -10.12 -18.32
N SER A 132 3.09 -11.19 -18.59
CA SER A 132 1.73 -11.34 -18.09
C SER A 132 1.71 -11.46 -16.57
N ALA A 133 2.64 -12.21 -15.97
CA ALA A 133 2.76 -12.33 -14.52
C ALA A 133 3.14 -10.98 -13.85
N GLU A 134 4.04 -10.21 -14.46
CA GLU A 134 4.37 -8.85 -14.04
C GLU A 134 3.14 -7.94 -14.10
N MET A 135 2.39 -7.96 -15.21
CA MET A 135 1.17 -7.15 -15.38
C MET A 135 0.07 -7.56 -14.41
N ILE A 136 -0.12 -8.86 -14.12
CA ILE A 136 -1.12 -9.34 -13.16
C ILE A 136 -0.90 -8.69 -11.78
N LYS A 137 0.34 -8.57 -11.33
CA LYS A 137 0.67 -7.91 -10.06
C LYS A 137 0.27 -6.43 -10.07
N TYR A 138 0.71 -5.68 -11.08
CA TYR A 138 0.41 -4.25 -11.20
C TYR A 138 -1.09 -3.98 -11.36
N ALA A 139 -1.75 -4.71 -12.25
CA ALA A 139 -3.19 -4.57 -12.47
C ALA A 139 -4.01 -4.89 -11.21
N SER A 140 -3.61 -5.92 -10.45
CA SER A 140 -4.26 -6.25 -9.17
C SER A 140 -4.17 -5.10 -8.17
N ASN A 141 -2.99 -4.54 -7.97
CA ASN A 141 -2.82 -3.42 -7.03
C ASN A 141 -3.52 -2.15 -7.51
N ALA A 142 -3.46 -1.83 -8.79
CA ALA A 142 -4.17 -0.69 -9.39
C ALA A 142 -5.68 -0.84 -9.28
N PHE A 143 -6.23 -2.06 -9.46
CA PHE A 143 -7.65 -2.29 -9.32
C PHE A 143 -8.14 -2.20 -7.86
N LEU A 144 -7.36 -2.68 -6.89
CA LEU A 144 -7.67 -2.50 -5.47
C LEU A 144 -7.67 -1.01 -5.09
N ALA A 145 -6.68 -0.24 -5.58
CA ALA A 145 -6.64 1.22 -5.40
C ALA A 145 -7.85 1.90 -6.05
N THR A 146 -8.28 1.43 -7.23
CA THR A 146 -9.48 1.93 -7.92
C THR A 146 -10.74 1.72 -7.09
N LYS A 147 -10.92 0.55 -6.49
CA LYS A 147 -12.07 0.26 -5.61
C LYS A 147 -12.15 1.23 -4.44
N ILE A 148 -11.02 1.53 -3.80
CA ILE A 148 -10.96 2.48 -2.69
C ILE A 148 -11.28 3.91 -3.17
N SER A 149 -10.67 4.37 -4.27
CA SER A 149 -10.94 5.70 -4.81
C SER A 149 -12.39 5.85 -5.28
N PHE A 150 -12.96 4.81 -5.91
CA PHE A 150 -14.38 4.79 -6.28
C PHE A 150 -15.29 4.89 -5.04
N ALA A 151 -15.02 4.11 -3.99
CA ALA A 151 -15.77 4.20 -2.74
C ALA A 151 -15.65 5.59 -2.09
N ASN A 152 -14.47 6.22 -2.16
CA ASN A 152 -14.25 7.59 -1.69
C ASN A 152 -15.04 8.62 -2.48
N GLU A 153 -15.05 8.54 -3.81
CA GLU A 153 -15.79 9.46 -4.66
C GLU A 153 -17.31 9.37 -4.42
N ILE A 154 -17.84 8.14 -4.38
CA ILE A 154 -19.25 7.92 -4.01
C ILE A 154 -19.53 8.38 -2.57
N GLY A 155 -18.62 8.09 -1.63
CA GLY A 155 -18.75 8.55 -0.25
C GLY A 155 -18.79 10.06 -0.11
N ASN A 156 -18.03 10.78 -0.93
CA ASN A 156 -18.09 12.24 -1.00
C ASN A 156 -19.44 12.78 -1.48
N LEU A 157 -20.13 12.06 -2.36
CA LEU A 157 -21.50 12.37 -2.78
C LEU A 157 -22.51 12.02 -1.68
N CYS A 158 -22.38 10.83 -1.09
CA CYS A 158 -23.22 10.36 0.01
C CYS A 158 -23.21 11.35 1.19
N LYS A 159 -22.03 11.85 1.58
CA LYS A 159 -21.87 12.87 2.62
C LYS A 159 -22.71 14.12 2.38
N ARG A 160 -22.75 14.62 1.13
CA ARG A 160 -23.56 15.79 0.78
C ARG A 160 -25.05 15.52 0.76
N LEU A 161 -25.44 14.27 0.53
CA LEU A 161 -26.84 13.85 0.50
C LEU A 161 -27.35 13.37 1.88
N GLY A 162 -26.48 13.29 2.90
CA GLY A 162 -26.83 12.74 4.21
C GLY A 162 -27.08 11.22 4.19
N ILE A 163 -26.38 10.50 3.31
CA ILE A 163 -26.48 9.03 3.12
C ILE A 163 -25.20 8.38 3.67
N ASP A 164 -25.34 7.26 4.37
CA ASP A 164 -24.19 6.47 4.82
C ASP A 164 -23.61 5.68 3.64
N VAL A 165 -22.35 5.99 3.25
CA VAL A 165 -21.66 5.33 2.14
C VAL A 165 -21.47 3.82 2.39
N TYR A 166 -21.37 3.39 3.64
CA TYR A 166 -21.17 1.97 3.95
C TYR A 166 -22.46 1.14 3.71
N GLU A 167 -23.64 1.73 3.87
CA GLU A 167 -24.89 1.11 3.43
C GLU A 167 -24.93 0.98 1.91
N VAL A 168 -24.52 2.03 1.20
CA VAL A 168 -24.47 2.04 -0.28
C VAL A 168 -23.45 1.02 -0.79
N MET A 169 -22.21 1.06 -0.28
CA MET A 169 -21.15 0.15 -0.71
C MET A 169 -21.43 -1.30 -0.28
N GLY A 170 -22.08 -1.50 0.86
CA GLY A 170 -22.58 -2.81 1.28
C GLY A 170 -23.55 -3.40 0.25
N GLY A 171 -24.54 -2.63 -0.18
CA GLY A 171 -25.48 -3.04 -1.24
C GLY A 171 -24.79 -3.31 -2.58
N VAL A 172 -23.89 -2.41 -3.01
CA VAL A 172 -23.10 -2.57 -4.24
C VAL A 172 -22.22 -3.83 -4.17
N GLY A 173 -21.59 -4.10 -3.03
CA GLY A 173 -20.71 -5.25 -2.83
C GLY A 173 -21.42 -6.61 -2.79
N MET A 174 -22.74 -6.64 -2.61
CA MET A 174 -23.54 -7.89 -2.67
C MET A 174 -23.57 -8.52 -4.05
N ASP A 175 -23.34 -7.75 -5.11
CA ASP A 175 -23.21 -8.31 -6.46
C ASP A 175 -21.89 -9.11 -6.54
N HIS A 176 -21.98 -10.42 -6.83
CA HIS A 176 -20.83 -11.34 -6.93
C HIS A 176 -19.78 -10.89 -7.96
N ARG A 177 -20.16 -10.10 -8.96
CA ARG A 177 -19.23 -9.53 -9.96
C ARG A 177 -18.39 -8.40 -9.40
N ILE A 178 -18.83 -7.75 -8.31
CA ILE A 178 -18.17 -6.61 -7.67
C ILE A 178 -17.38 -7.06 -6.44
N ASN A 179 -18.01 -7.84 -5.56
CA ASN A 179 -17.45 -8.31 -4.28
C ASN A 179 -17.25 -7.16 -3.25
N PRO A 180 -17.57 -7.34 -1.96
CA PRO A 180 -17.58 -6.28 -0.95
C PRO A 180 -16.18 -5.82 -0.50
N HIS A 181 -15.13 -6.59 -0.78
CA HIS A 181 -13.79 -6.25 -0.31
C HIS A 181 -13.23 -5.01 -1.01
N PHE A 182 -12.51 -4.17 -0.25
CA PHE A 182 -11.89 -2.92 -0.71
C PHE A 182 -12.88 -1.81 -1.12
N LEU A 183 -14.15 -1.89 -0.73
CA LEU A 183 -15.15 -0.84 -0.94
C LEU A 183 -15.32 0.07 0.30
N ASN A 184 -14.25 0.29 1.07
CA ASN A 184 -14.28 1.13 2.24
C ASN A 184 -13.85 2.57 1.90
N ALA A 185 -14.75 3.52 2.14
CA ALA A 185 -14.46 4.93 2.03
C ALA A 185 -13.70 5.44 3.28
N GLY A 186 -12.92 6.51 3.12
CA GLY A 186 -12.16 7.13 4.22
C GLY A 186 -11.14 8.15 3.73
N ALA A 187 -10.04 8.29 4.47
CA ALA A 187 -8.99 9.28 4.18
C ALA A 187 -8.12 8.96 2.93
N GLY A 188 -8.39 7.86 2.24
CA GLY A 188 -7.60 7.39 1.11
C GLY A 188 -6.68 6.21 1.46
N PHE A 189 -5.96 5.70 0.48
CA PHE A 189 -4.98 4.65 0.65
C PHE A 189 -3.55 5.20 0.74
N GLY A 190 -2.70 4.50 1.46
CA GLY A 190 -1.27 4.76 1.62
C GLY A 190 -0.46 3.46 1.53
N GLY A 191 0.68 3.44 2.20
CA GLY A 191 1.61 2.32 2.24
C GLY A 191 2.58 2.31 1.06
N SER A 192 3.46 1.33 1.08
CA SER A 192 4.57 1.20 0.13
C SER A 192 4.18 0.61 -1.23
N CYS A 193 2.95 0.05 -1.37
CA CYS A 193 2.58 -0.72 -2.57
C CYS A 193 1.64 0.06 -3.50
N PHE A 194 0.43 0.41 -3.06
CA PHE A 194 -0.58 0.99 -3.96
C PHE A 194 -0.15 2.29 -4.61
N PRO A 195 0.36 3.31 -3.87
CA PRO A 195 0.76 4.56 -4.52
C PRO A 195 1.88 4.34 -5.53
N LYS A 196 2.93 3.63 -5.13
CA LYS A 196 4.10 3.33 -5.97
C LYS A 196 3.75 2.55 -7.24
N ASP A 197 2.95 1.47 -7.10
CA ASP A 197 2.61 0.60 -8.22
C ASP A 197 1.66 1.30 -9.19
N LEU A 198 0.75 2.14 -8.68
CA LEU A 198 -0.12 2.98 -9.50
C LEU A 198 0.70 4.00 -10.31
N SER A 199 1.64 4.73 -9.67
CA SER A 199 2.54 5.67 -10.33
C SER A 199 3.40 4.97 -11.40
N ALA A 200 3.95 3.80 -11.08
CA ALA A 200 4.76 3.03 -12.03
C ALA A 200 3.95 2.56 -13.25
N LEU A 201 2.69 2.16 -13.05
CA LEU A 201 1.81 1.75 -14.15
C LEU A 201 1.39 2.95 -15.02
N ILE A 202 1.16 4.12 -14.41
CA ILE A 202 0.92 5.38 -15.13
C ILE A 202 2.13 5.72 -15.99
N HIS A 203 3.33 5.73 -15.40
CA HIS A 203 4.57 6.02 -16.11
C HIS A 203 4.83 5.05 -17.26
N LEU A 204 4.56 3.75 -17.05
CA LEU A 204 4.67 2.73 -18.11
C LEU A 204 3.72 3.03 -19.28
N ALA A 205 2.44 3.33 -18.98
CA ALA A 205 1.45 3.63 -20.01
C ALA A 205 1.85 4.84 -20.85
N GLU A 206 2.30 5.93 -20.20
CA GLU A 206 2.79 7.14 -20.87
C GLU A 206 4.02 6.86 -21.75
N GLY A 207 4.95 6.03 -21.26
CA GLY A 207 6.13 5.60 -22.03
C GLY A 207 5.77 4.75 -23.25
N LEU A 208 4.60 4.12 -23.26
CA LEU A 208 4.04 3.38 -24.40
C LEU A 208 3.18 4.26 -25.32
N GLY A 209 2.96 5.53 -24.98
CA GLY A 209 2.11 6.46 -25.75
C GLY A 209 0.61 6.31 -25.45
N GLU A 210 0.26 5.59 -24.37
CA GLU A 210 -1.13 5.44 -23.93
C GLU A 210 -1.47 6.49 -22.86
N GLU A 211 -2.73 6.96 -22.85
CA GLU A 211 -3.22 7.90 -21.84
C GLU A 211 -3.94 7.14 -20.71
N PRO A 212 -3.36 7.05 -19.48
CA PRO A 212 -3.92 6.25 -18.38
C PRO A 212 -4.99 7.02 -17.58
N LEU A 213 -6.12 7.36 -18.19
CA LEU A 213 -7.18 8.22 -17.65
C LEU A 213 -7.71 7.71 -16.29
N ILE A 214 -8.07 6.43 -16.22
CA ILE A 214 -8.61 5.84 -14.97
C ILE A 214 -7.55 5.87 -13.87
N LEU A 215 -6.32 5.47 -14.15
CA LEU A 215 -5.25 5.39 -13.15
C LEU A 215 -4.90 6.79 -12.58
N ARG A 216 -4.85 7.80 -13.44
CA ARG A 216 -4.65 9.20 -13.02
C ARG A 216 -5.82 9.71 -12.17
N SER A 217 -7.06 9.41 -12.56
CA SER A 217 -8.24 9.78 -11.77
C SER A 217 -8.24 9.13 -10.38
N VAL A 218 -7.85 7.85 -10.30
CA VAL A 218 -7.71 7.12 -9.03
C VAL A 218 -6.68 7.80 -8.11
N GLN A 219 -5.52 8.17 -8.65
CA GLN A 219 -4.48 8.89 -7.92
C GLN A 219 -4.97 10.25 -7.43
N GLU A 220 -5.60 11.02 -8.31
CA GLU A 220 -6.12 12.36 -8.00
C GLU A 220 -7.18 12.34 -6.90
N VAL A 221 -8.14 11.42 -6.97
CA VAL A 221 -9.14 11.23 -5.91
C VAL A 221 -8.47 10.93 -4.58
N ASN A 222 -7.49 10.02 -4.57
CA ASN A 222 -6.77 9.65 -3.37
C ASN A 222 -5.97 10.82 -2.75
N GLU A 223 -5.35 11.64 -3.56
CA GLU A 223 -4.58 12.81 -3.10
C GLU A 223 -5.47 13.92 -2.53
N ARG A 224 -6.68 14.08 -3.06
CA ARG A 224 -7.64 15.08 -2.59
C ARG A 224 -8.33 14.69 -1.27
N GLN A 225 -8.37 13.44 -0.93
CA GLN A 225 -9.16 12.93 0.21
C GLN A 225 -8.71 13.51 1.58
N PRO A 226 -7.39 13.59 1.91
CA PRO A 226 -6.95 14.20 3.16
C PRO A 226 -7.37 15.66 3.34
N MET A 227 -7.43 16.43 2.25
CA MET A 227 -7.84 17.84 2.31
C MET A 227 -9.32 18.03 2.67
N ARG A 228 -10.15 17.02 2.42
CA ARG A 228 -11.55 17.02 2.84
C ARG A 228 -11.71 16.94 4.36
N ILE A 229 -10.79 16.22 5.04
CA ILE A 229 -10.77 16.16 6.51
C ILE A 229 -10.52 17.54 7.09
N LEU A 230 -9.53 18.25 6.54
CA LEU A 230 -9.21 19.61 6.98
C LEU A 230 -10.38 20.57 6.76
N LYS A 231 -11.02 20.48 5.58
CA LYS A 231 -12.18 21.31 5.28
C LYS A 231 -13.35 21.02 6.24
N LEU A 232 -13.64 19.76 6.49
CA LEU A 232 -14.69 19.34 7.44
C LEU A 232 -14.36 19.83 8.84
N LEU A 233 -13.10 19.79 9.27
CA LEU A 233 -12.66 20.31 10.55
C LEU A 233 -12.88 21.83 10.64
N GLU A 234 -12.50 22.59 9.62
CA GLU A 234 -12.73 24.05 9.55
C GLU A 234 -14.24 24.41 9.56
N GLU A 235 -15.08 23.61 8.90
CA GLU A 235 -16.54 23.75 8.94
C GLU A 235 -17.11 23.57 10.36
N LYS A 236 -16.49 22.69 11.18
CA LYS A 236 -16.94 22.39 12.54
C LYS A 236 -16.45 23.36 13.60
N ILE A 237 -15.20 23.77 13.54
CA ILE A 237 -14.57 24.56 14.61
C ILE A 237 -14.05 25.93 14.17
N GLY A 238 -14.23 26.29 12.91
CA GLY A 238 -13.74 27.56 12.35
C GLY A 238 -12.23 27.57 12.16
N SER A 239 -11.60 28.73 12.39
CA SER A 239 -10.13 28.87 12.25
C SER A 239 -9.40 27.87 13.11
N LEU A 240 -8.35 27.27 12.56
CA LEU A 240 -7.47 26.32 13.25
C LEU A 240 -6.28 26.98 13.93
N GLU A 241 -6.07 28.29 13.73
CA GLU A 241 -4.97 29.05 14.31
C GLU A 241 -4.94 28.93 15.84
N GLY A 242 -3.82 28.45 16.38
CA GLY A 242 -3.60 28.24 17.82
C GLY A 242 -4.38 27.10 18.46
N LYS A 243 -5.29 26.42 17.74
CA LYS A 243 -6.07 25.29 18.26
C LYS A 243 -5.22 24.03 18.42
N ARG A 244 -5.49 23.27 19.49
CA ARG A 244 -4.87 21.97 19.74
C ARG A 244 -5.69 20.87 19.05
N ILE A 245 -5.11 20.19 18.09
CA ILE A 245 -5.76 19.11 17.34
C ILE A 245 -5.07 17.79 17.64
N ALA A 246 -5.82 16.84 18.21
CA ALA A 246 -5.36 15.46 18.39
C ALA A 246 -5.41 14.71 17.06
N VAL A 247 -4.34 13.99 16.72
CA VAL A 247 -4.28 13.10 15.55
C VAL A 247 -3.95 11.70 16.06
N LEU A 248 -4.94 10.80 16.02
CA LEU A 248 -4.81 9.41 16.43
C LEU A 248 -4.63 8.52 15.18
N GLY A 249 -3.50 7.83 15.14
CA GLY A 249 -3.11 6.99 14.00
C GLY A 249 -2.22 7.72 13.00
N LEU A 250 -0.98 7.25 12.89
CA LEU A 250 0.08 7.83 12.05
C LEU A 250 0.56 6.82 11.02
N ALA A 251 0.50 5.51 11.31
CA ALA A 251 0.74 4.46 10.34
C ALA A 251 -0.31 4.51 9.21
N PHE A 252 0.05 4.03 8.03
CA PHE A 252 -0.88 4.03 6.88
C PHE A 252 -2.07 3.07 7.08
N LYS A 253 -1.92 2.08 7.94
CA LYS A 253 -2.97 1.15 8.42
C LYS A 253 -2.58 0.58 9.79
N ASN A 254 -3.47 -0.18 10.43
CA ASN A 254 -3.17 -0.92 11.66
C ASN A 254 -2.13 -2.05 11.44
N ASP A 255 -1.62 -2.59 12.53
CA ASP A 255 -0.67 -3.72 12.63
C ASP A 255 0.70 -3.51 11.96
N THR A 256 1.09 -2.24 11.71
CA THR A 256 2.42 -1.85 11.21
C THR A 256 2.86 -0.53 11.82
N ASP A 257 4.16 -0.26 11.76
CA ASP A 257 4.77 1.04 12.11
C ASP A 257 5.09 1.88 10.85
N ASP A 258 4.70 1.40 9.66
CA ASP A 258 5.01 2.03 8.38
C ASP A 258 4.19 3.31 8.14
N VAL A 259 4.90 4.42 7.98
CA VAL A 259 4.32 5.75 7.71
C VAL A 259 4.43 6.17 6.24
N ARG A 260 4.97 5.32 5.37
CA ARG A 260 5.13 5.64 3.95
C ARG A 260 3.77 5.91 3.31
N GLN A 261 3.66 7.08 2.67
CA GLN A 261 2.41 7.52 2.05
C GLN A 261 1.19 7.49 2.99
N SER A 262 1.41 7.52 4.32
CA SER A 262 0.31 7.63 5.29
C SER A 262 -0.51 8.89 5.02
N ARG A 263 -1.83 8.74 5.02
CA ARG A 263 -2.76 9.87 4.83
C ARG A 263 -2.74 10.86 6.00
N SER A 264 -2.17 10.48 7.13
CA SER A 264 -1.92 11.40 8.26
C SER A 264 -0.86 12.47 7.92
N VAL A 265 0.12 12.18 7.07
CA VAL A 265 1.17 13.12 6.68
C VAL A 265 0.61 14.40 6.04
N PRO A 266 -0.17 14.35 4.94
CA PRO A 266 -0.75 15.56 4.34
C PRO A 266 -1.74 16.26 5.29
N VAL A 267 -2.47 15.52 6.13
CA VAL A 267 -3.36 16.12 7.14
C VAL A 267 -2.57 16.91 8.18
N ILE A 268 -1.52 16.33 8.77
CA ILE A 268 -0.66 17.00 9.76
C ILE A 268 0.00 18.25 9.17
N ARG A 269 0.55 18.14 7.95
CA ARG A 269 1.13 19.30 7.25
C ARG A 269 0.10 20.40 7.05
N GLY A 270 -1.09 20.06 6.56
CA GLY A 270 -2.16 21.01 6.34
C GLY A 270 -2.71 21.63 7.65
N LEU A 271 -2.69 20.92 8.78
CA LEU A 271 -2.99 21.48 10.11
C LEU A 271 -1.93 22.52 10.52
N LYS A 272 -0.65 22.20 10.35
CA LYS A 272 0.47 23.13 10.66
C LYS A 272 0.42 24.39 9.80
N GLU A 273 0.18 24.26 8.51
CA GLU A 273 0.02 25.40 7.58
C GLU A 273 -1.12 26.36 8.00
N ARG A 274 -2.11 25.84 8.72
CA ARG A 274 -3.23 26.60 9.28
C ARG A 274 -3.03 27.07 10.72
N GLY A 275 -1.79 26.95 11.23
CA GLY A 275 -1.40 27.41 12.57
C GLY A 275 -1.89 26.54 13.72
N ALA A 276 -2.37 25.31 13.47
CA ALA A 276 -2.80 24.40 14.52
C ALA A 276 -1.61 23.81 15.29
N LYS A 277 -1.81 23.54 16.57
CA LYS A 277 -0.91 22.77 17.43
C LYS A 277 -1.32 21.30 17.37
N VAL A 278 -0.48 20.45 16.77
CA VAL A 278 -0.78 19.03 16.57
C VAL A 278 -0.24 18.21 17.74
N ALA A 279 -1.11 17.43 18.38
CA ALA A 279 -0.77 16.40 19.37
C ALA A 279 -1.07 15.03 18.74
N ALA A 280 -0.05 14.25 18.44
CA ALA A 280 -0.16 13.02 17.69
C ALA A 280 0.13 11.79 18.54
N TYR A 281 -0.60 10.72 18.27
CA TYR A 281 -0.37 9.42 18.90
C TYR A 281 -0.63 8.27 17.93
N ASP A 282 0.25 7.30 17.95
CA ASP A 282 0.10 6.00 17.30
C ASP A 282 0.77 4.93 18.16
N PRO A 283 0.17 3.75 18.33
CA PRO A 283 0.74 2.68 19.17
C PRO A 283 2.12 2.18 18.72
N ARG A 284 2.46 2.35 17.42
CA ARG A 284 3.71 1.80 16.85
C ARG A 284 4.50 2.80 16.01
N ALA A 285 3.86 3.80 15.41
CA ALA A 285 4.45 4.61 14.35
C ALA A 285 4.98 6.00 14.81
N ASN A 286 4.89 6.33 16.12
CA ASN A 286 5.35 7.62 16.64
C ASN A 286 6.80 7.94 16.20
N ASP A 287 7.73 7.01 16.41
CA ASP A 287 9.15 7.23 16.12
C ASP A 287 9.43 7.40 14.61
N ASN A 288 8.73 6.64 13.78
CA ASN A 288 8.85 6.74 12.33
C ASN A 288 8.27 8.06 11.82
N MET A 289 7.11 8.48 12.33
CA MET A 289 6.51 9.76 11.96
C MET A 289 7.36 10.94 12.48
N LYS A 290 7.94 10.84 13.66
CA LYS A 290 8.84 11.87 14.22
C LYS A 290 10.07 12.13 13.36
N ARG A 291 10.60 11.11 12.68
CA ARG A 291 11.69 11.29 11.70
C ARG A 291 11.25 12.09 10.47
N LEU A 292 9.99 11.98 10.09
CA LEU A 292 9.41 12.63 8.92
C LEU A 292 8.89 14.05 9.24
N ILE A 293 8.28 14.24 10.42
CA ILE A 293 7.69 15.50 10.89
C ILE A 293 8.11 15.72 12.35
N PRO A 294 9.34 16.24 12.62
CA PRO A 294 9.87 16.32 13.98
C PRO A 294 9.25 17.40 14.88
N ASP A 295 8.55 18.37 14.31
CA ASP A 295 8.12 19.62 14.91
C ASP A 295 6.64 19.64 15.33
N ILE A 296 6.12 18.50 15.81
CA ILE A 296 4.80 18.37 16.46
C ILE A 296 4.97 17.67 17.83
N GLU A 297 3.94 17.71 18.65
CA GLU A 297 3.91 16.97 19.92
C GLU A 297 3.58 15.50 19.66
N TYR A 298 4.44 14.59 20.14
CA TYR A 298 4.22 13.14 20.11
C TYR A 298 3.88 12.66 21.51
N CYS A 299 2.67 12.17 21.69
CA CYS A 299 2.15 11.70 22.96
C CYS A 299 2.43 10.21 23.19
N SER A 300 2.52 9.81 24.46
CA SER A 300 2.76 8.42 24.84
C SER A 300 1.46 7.59 24.89
N THR A 301 0.31 8.25 25.02
CA THR A 301 -1.01 7.63 25.04
C THR A 301 -2.01 8.44 24.25
N ALA A 302 -3.12 7.81 23.84
CA ALA A 302 -4.24 8.51 23.20
C ALA A 302 -4.83 9.57 24.14
N ALA A 303 -4.93 9.28 25.44
CA ALA A 303 -5.44 10.20 26.47
C ALA A 303 -4.60 11.50 26.53
N ASP A 304 -3.25 11.39 26.46
CA ASP A 304 -2.36 12.57 26.45
C ASP A 304 -2.59 13.44 25.20
N ALA A 305 -2.81 12.80 24.04
CA ALA A 305 -3.10 13.51 22.79
C ALA A 305 -4.47 14.23 22.87
N LEU A 306 -5.48 13.57 23.44
CA LEU A 306 -6.84 14.09 23.56
C LEU A 306 -6.98 15.20 24.60
N LYS A 307 -6.10 15.23 25.63
CA LYS A 307 -6.18 16.20 26.71
C LYS A 307 -6.16 17.64 26.19
N ASP A 308 -7.20 18.41 26.56
CA ASP A 308 -7.42 19.80 26.16
C ASP A 308 -7.47 20.04 24.63
N ALA A 309 -7.69 18.99 23.82
CA ALA A 309 -7.83 19.11 22.39
C ALA A 309 -9.13 19.82 22.00
N ASP A 310 -9.03 20.69 20.99
CA ASP A 310 -10.19 21.38 20.40
C ASP A 310 -10.94 20.50 19.39
N ALA A 311 -10.25 19.50 18.83
CA ALA A 311 -10.83 18.45 17.99
C ALA A 311 -9.89 17.23 17.92
N CYS A 312 -10.44 16.07 17.50
CA CYS A 312 -9.69 14.84 17.27
C CYS A 312 -9.94 14.32 15.85
N LEU A 313 -8.86 13.92 15.17
CA LEU A 313 -8.87 13.23 13.89
C LEU A 313 -8.40 11.79 14.09
N VAL A 314 -9.23 10.80 13.74
CA VAL A 314 -8.87 9.37 13.79
C VAL A 314 -8.52 8.90 12.39
N MET A 315 -7.22 8.65 12.15
CA MET A 315 -6.67 8.44 10.81
C MET A 315 -6.35 6.98 10.49
N THR A 316 -6.16 6.15 11.52
CA THR A 316 -5.82 4.72 11.38
C THR A 316 -6.73 3.89 12.27
N GLU A 317 -7.13 2.73 11.77
CA GLU A 317 -8.08 1.82 12.43
C GLU A 317 -7.42 0.91 13.49
N TRP A 318 -6.70 1.49 14.46
CA TRP A 318 -6.18 0.73 15.59
C TRP A 318 -7.31 0.29 16.53
N PRO A 319 -7.42 -1.01 16.87
CA PRO A 319 -8.52 -1.50 17.73
C PRO A 319 -8.67 -0.75 19.05
N GLU A 320 -7.57 -0.30 19.65
CA GLU A 320 -7.59 0.46 20.91
C GLU A 320 -8.36 1.79 20.79
N PHE A 321 -8.37 2.43 19.62
CA PHE A 321 -9.11 3.68 19.45
C PHE A 321 -10.63 3.49 19.50
N GLY A 322 -11.10 2.30 19.18
CA GLY A 322 -12.52 1.94 19.31
C GLY A 322 -13.00 1.85 20.76
N LEU A 323 -12.09 1.87 21.72
CA LEU A 323 -12.36 1.76 23.16
C LEU A 323 -12.24 3.10 23.92
N LEU A 324 -11.93 4.19 23.24
CA LEU A 324 -11.61 5.51 23.83
C LEU A 324 -12.85 6.35 24.20
N ASP A 325 -13.93 5.78 24.68
CA ASP A 325 -15.19 6.53 24.92
C ASP A 325 -15.03 7.55 26.06
N GLU A 326 -14.38 7.16 27.16
CA GLU A 326 -14.15 8.04 28.33
C GLU A 326 -13.01 9.04 28.06
N GLU A 327 -11.99 8.67 27.31
CA GLU A 327 -10.86 9.52 27.00
C GLU A 327 -11.25 10.72 26.12
N PHE A 328 -12.29 10.61 25.30
CA PHE A 328 -12.80 11.75 24.54
C PHE A 328 -13.39 12.84 25.44
N ASP A 329 -13.74 12.55 26.70
CA ASP A 329 -14.19 13.56 27.68
C ASP A 329 -13.05 14.46 28.20
N LEU A 330 -11.79 14.08 27.96
CA LEU A 330 -10.61 14.90 28.25
C LEU A 330 -10.44 16.08 27.27
N MET A 331 -11.16 16.05 26.15
CA MET A 331 -11.11 17.11 25.14
C MET A 331 -11.80 18.37 25.66
N ARG A 332 -11.33 19.54 25.20
CA ARG A 332 -12.00 20.81 25.45
C ARG A 332 -13.33 20.90 24.70
N ASN A 333 -13.32 20.42 23.46
CA ASN A 333 -14.51 20.33 22.61
C ASN A 333 -14.57 18.93 22.01
N ARG A 334 -15.65 18.22 22.19
CA ARG A 334 -15.83 16.85 21.69
C ARG A 334 -16.21 16.86 20.19
N VAL A 335 -15.30 17.35 19.35
CA VAL A 335 -15.40 17.31 17.88
C VAL A 335 -14.48 16.21 17.38
N ILE A 336 -15.06 15.10 16.91
CA ILE A 336 -14.33 13.90 16.49
C ILE A 336 -14.62 13.65 15.01
N ILE A 337 -13.57 13.60 14.18
CA ILE A 337 -13.67 13.29 12.76
C ILE A 337 -12.92 11.99 12.46
N GLU A 338 -13.63 11.04 11.86
CA GLU A 338 -13.07 9.77 11.43
C GLU A 338 -12.64 9.82 9.98
N GLY A 339 -11.37 9.53 9.74
CA GLY A 339 -10.81 9.18 8.42
C GLY A 339 -10.93 7.68 8.11
N ARG A 340 -11.26 6.86 9.13
CA ARG A 340 -11.52 5.41 9.05
C ARG A 340 -12.70 5.10 9.95
N ARG A 341 -13.69 4.36 9.46
CA ARG A 341 -14.88 4.01 10.23
C ARG A 341 -14.56 2.92 11.25
N MET A 342 -14.47 3.30 12.52
CA MET A 342 -14.16 2.36 13.60
C MET A 342 -14.78 2.71 14.96
N LEU A 343 -15.05 3.97 15.23
CA LEU A 343 -15.59 4.38 16.53
C LEU A 343 -17.06 4.00 16.66
N SER A 344 -17.51 3.68 17.87
CA SER A 344 -18.90 3.42 18.21
C SER A 344 -19.63 4.63 18.82
N CYS A 345 -18.89 5.66 19.28
CA CYS A 345 -19.46 6.86 19.89
C CYS A 345 -20.43 7.60 18.95
N ARG A 346 -21.46 8.26 19.52
CA ARG A 346 -22.51 8.95 18.75
C ARG A 346 -22.08 10.31 18.20
N ASP A 347 -21.11 10.95 18.87
CA ASP A 347 -20.70 12.34 18.56
C ASP A 347 -19.55 12.43 17.55
N LYS A 348 -19.43 11.41 16.70
CA LYS A 348 -18.42 11.36 15.63
C LYS A 348 -18.99 11.75 14.28
N GLU A 349 -18.14 12.24 13.44
CA GLU A 349 -18.44 12.51 12.04
C GLU A 349 -17.43 11.85 11.12
N GLY A 350 -17.88 11.04 10.19
CA GLY A 350 -17.03 10.45 9.17
C GLY A 350 -16.81 11.39 8.00
N ILE A 351 -15.67 11.28 7.35
CA ILE A 351 -15.35 12.08 6.15
C ILE A 351 -16.32 11.80 4.99
N CYS A 352 -16.86 10.59 4.91
CA CYS A 352 -17.72 10.10 3.84
C CYS A 352 -19.10 9.57 4.32
N TRP A 353 -19.40 9.64 5.63
CA TRP A 353 -20.64 9.13 6.23
C TRP A 353 -21.14 10.01 7.37
#